data_fdb120a57bee58048dfec43940c1a416
#
_entry.id   fdb120a57bee58048dfec43940c1a416
#
_cell.length_a   1.000
_cell.length_b   1.000
_cell.length_c   1.000
_cell.angle_alpha   90.00
_cell.angle_beta   90.00
_cell.angle_gamma   90.00
#
_symmetry.space_group_name_H-M   'P 1'
#
loop_
_entity.id
_entity.type
_entity.pdbx_description
1 polymer ?
#
loop_
_entity_poly.entity_id
_entity_poly.type
_entity_poly.pdbx_seq_one_letter_code
_entity_poly.pdbx_strand_id
1 'polypeptide(L)'
;MLFRSLDRKIPEDKLGLLYFAPRFKKFVNSFQPKFEEPIQGEHPRMIIPYFNKHGKCFAIGARAYGDETPKYYTIKVGDDVEKIYGLDRVDYGQRVYVVEGPIDSLFLPNAIAVSGSSFDTPTIRRLLANATIVMDNEPRNKEIVKQLEKYIELGYSVCMFPDTVAQKDINEMILHGGMSPEEIIELINTNTYTGMEAKLNFSRWRKI
;
A
#
# COMPACT_ATOMS: atom_id res chain seq x y z
N MET A 1 -16.07 -15.75 -2.46
CA MET A 1 -15.11 -14.86 -1.78
C MET A 1 -13.70 -15.08 -2.29
N LEU A 2 -13.23 -16.31 -2.37
CA LEU A 2 -11.86 -16.65 -2.82
C LEU A 2 -11.50 -16.20 -4.25
N PHE A 3 -12.41 -16.24 -5.20
CA PHE A 3 -12.10 -16.13 -6.63
C PHE A 3 -11.36 -14.84 -7.04
N ARG A 4 -11.72 -13.65 -6.54
CA ARG A 4 -11.06 -12.41 -6.96
C ARG A 4 -9.83 -12.00 -6.13
N SER A 5 -9.67 -12.53 -4.93
CA SER A 5 -8.39 -12.47 -4.24
C SER A 5 -7.37 -13.41 -4.90
N LEU A 6 -7.84 -14.55 -5.41
CA LEU A 6 -7.04 -15.46 -6.23
C LEU A 6 -6.67 -14.83 -7.58
N ASP A 7 -7.58 -14.07 -8.23
CA ASP A 7 -7.28 -13.29 -9.44
C ASP A 7 -6.12 -12.29 -9.24
N ARG A 8 -5.89 -11.84 -7.99
CA ARG A 8 -4.78 -10.95 -7.62
C ARG A 8 -3.55 -11.69 -7.13
N LYS A 9 -3.59 -13.02 -7.10
CA LYS A 9 -2.51 -13.89 -6.60
C LYS A 9 -2.05 -13.54 -5.18
N ILE A 10 -2.97 -13.05 -4.34
CA ILE A 10 -2.64 -12.73 -2.93
C ILE A 10 -2.22 -14.02 -2.22
N PRO A 11 -1.10 -14.01 -1.47
CA PRO A 11 -0.64 -15.17 -0.74
C PRO A 11 -1.71 -15.74 0.19
N GLU A 12 -1.82 -17.06 0.27
CA GLU A 12 -2.88 -17.75 1.03
C GLU A 12 -2.88 -17.37 2.52
N ASP A 13 -1.69 -17.22 3.11
CA ASP A 13 -1.51 -16.79 4.50
C ASP A 13 -2.00 -15.35 4.77
N LYS A 14 -2.18 -14.54 3.72
CA LYS A 14 -2.68 -13.16 3.80
C LYS A 14 -4.19 -13.03 3.54
N LEU A 15 -4.83 -14.07 3.04
CA LEU A 15 -6.27 -14.02 2.72
C LEU A 15 -7.14 -13.73 3.95
N GLY A 16 -6.71 -14.17 5.14
CA GLY A 16 -7.39 -13.89 6.41
C GLY A 16 -7.41 -12.41 6.82
N LEU A 17 -6.59 -11.57 6.17
CA LEU A 17 -6.56 -10.12 6.40
C LEU A 17 -7.61 -9.35 5.58
N LEU A 18 -8.32 -10.03 4.68
CA LEU A 18 -9.27 -9.44 3.74
C LEU A 18 -10.66 -10.00 3.98
N TYR A 19 -11.66 -9.12 3.88
CA TYR A 19 -13.06 -9.49 4.05
C TYR A 19 -13.88 -9.10 2.83
N PHE A 20 -15.10 -9.61 2.76
CA PHE A 20 -16.02 -9.34 1.66
C PHE A 20 -17.32 -8.73 2.18
N ALA A 21 -17.67 -7.57 1.67
CA ALA A 21 -18.96 -6.94 1.91
C ALA A 21 -19.81 -7.01 0.62
N PRO A 22 -20.80 -7.91 0.52
CA PRO A 22 -21.65 -8.02 -0.67
C PRO A 22 -22.54 -6.79 -0.85
N ARG A 23 -22.87 -6.11 0.25
CA ARG A 23 -23.68 -4.88 0.30
C ARG A 23 -22.88 -3.83 1.07
N PHE A 24 -21.92 -3.19 0.40
CA PHE A 24 -20.93 -2.32 1.04
C PHE A 24 -21.55 -1.13 1.77
N LYS A 25 -22.49 -0.42 1.14
CA LYS A 25 -23.08 0.77 1.75
C LYS A 25 -23.91 0.43 3.00
N LYS A 26 -24.70 -0.64 2.93
CA LYS A 26 -25.44 -1.17 4.10
C LYS A 26 -24.49 -1.62 5.20
N PHE A 27 -23.42 -2.30 4.84
CA PHE A 27 -22.38 -2.71 5.79
C PHE A 27 -21.80 -1.49 6.51
N VAL A 28 -21.44 -0.42 5.80
CA VAL A 28 -20.91 0.80 6.42
C VAL A 28 -21.97 1.45 7.30
N ASN A 29 -23.20 1.62 6.82
CA ASN A 29 -24.28 2.25 7.60
C ASN A 29 -24.66 1.48 8.88
N SER A 30 -24.34 0.19 8.97
CA SER A 30 -24.60 -0.61 10.18
C SER A 30 -23.78 -0.18 11.39
N PHE A 31 -22.64 0.51 11.21
CA PHE A 31 -21.79 0.99 12.29
C PHE A 31 -21.47 2.49 12.20
N GLN A 32 -21.60 3.08 11.01
CA GLN A 32 -21.37 4.50 10.77
C GLN A 32 -22.29 4.99 9.65
N PRO A 33 -23.39 5.67 9.95
CA PRO A 33 -24.28 6.23 8.94
C PRO A 33 -23.53 7.22 8.05
N LYS A 34 -23.31 6.84 6.79
CA LYS A 34 -22.55 7.61 5.80
C LYS A 34 -23.27 7.76 4.47
N PHE A 35 -24.11 6.80 4.13
CA PHE A 35 -24.84 6.78 2.88
C PHE A 35 -26.31 7.06 3.14
N GLU A 36 -26.92 7.91 2.30
CA GLU A 36 -28.33 8.28 2.39
C GLU A 36 -29.25 7.07 2.21
N GLU A 37 -30.36 7.06 2.94
CA GLU A 37 -31.41 6.07 2.82
C GLU A 37 -32.60 6.62 1.97
N PRO A 38 -33.23 5.82 1.10
CA PRO A 38 -32.92 4.42 0.82
C PRO A 38 -31.63 4.26 0.01
N ILE A 39 -30.80 3.26 0.40
CA ILE A 39 -29.52 3.02 -0.24
C ILE A 39 -29.70 2.63 -1.70
N GLN A 40 -29.06 3.37 -2.59
CA GLN A 40 -29.04 3.09 -4.03
C GLN A 40 -27.61 2.72 -4.49
N GLY A 41 -27.52 1.99 -5.62
CA GLY A 41 -26.23 1.61 -6.23
C GLY A 41 -25.36 0.77 -5.30
N GLU A 42 -25.96 -0.23 -4.65
CA GLU A 42 -25.20 -1.22 -3.86
C GLU A 42 -24.33 -2.08 -4.76
N HIS A 43 -23.11 -2.32 -4.32
CA HIS A 43 -22.17 -3.20 -5.01
C HIS A 43 -21.20 -3.83 -4.00
N PRO A 44 -20.65 -5.01 -4.32
CA PRO A 44 -19.71 -5.68 -3.44
C PRO A 44 -18.36 -4.97 -3.41
N ARG A 45 -17.69 -5.03 -2.24
CA ARG A 45 -16.32 -4.54 -2.08
C ARG A 45 -15.48 -5.50 -1.25
N MET A 46 -14.20 -5.55 -1.58
CA MET A 46 -13.17 -6.10 -0.71
C MET A 46 -12.94 -5.13 0.43
N ILE A 47 -13.01 -5.63 1.66
CA ILE A 47 -12.78 -4.86 2.88
C ILE A 47 -11.38 -5.17 3.41
N ILE A 48 -10.67 -4.12 3.70
CA ILE A 48 -9.29 -4.13 4.21
C ILE A 48 -9.30 -3.36 5.54
N PRO A 49 -9.43 -4.03 6.69
CA PRO A 49 -9.45 -3.35 7.99
C PRO A 49 -8.05 -2.87 8.39
N TYR A 50 -8.00 -1.69 8.98
CA TYR A 50 -6.79 -1.07 9.51
C TYR A 50 -6.82 -1.17 11.02
N PHE A 51 -5.87 -1.89 11.58
CA PHE A 51 -5.72 -2.03 13.02
C PHE A 51 -4.54 -1.20 13.52
N ASN A 52 -4.69 -0.60 14.69
CA ASN A 52 -3.57 0.01 15.38
C ASN A 52 -2.73 -1.05 16.11
N LYS A 53 -1.61 -0.63 16.71
CA LYS A 53 -0.70 -1.53 17.45
C LYS A 53 -1.34 -2.28 18.62
N HIS A 54 -2.56 -1.93 19.02
CA HIS A 54 -3.33 -2.59 20.07
C HIS A 54 -4.42 -3.53 19.51
N GLY A 55 -4.44 -3.75 18.21
CA GLY A 55 -5.43 -4.59 17.53
C GLY A 55 -6.82 -3.95 17.39
N LYS A 56 -6.99 -2.66 17.70
CA LYS A 56 -8.26 -1.95 17.53
C LYS A 56 -8.39 -1.48 16.08
N CYS A 57 -9.49 -1.85 15.42
CA CYS A 57 -9.83 -1.35 14.09
C CYS A 57 -10.18 0.14 14.16
N PHE A 58 -9.50 0.98 13.38
CA PHE A 58 -9.71 2.43 13.34
C PHE A 58 -10.12 2.95 11.97
N ALA A 59 -9.93 2.16 10.93
CA ALA A 59 -10.37 2.49 9.58
C ALA A 59 -10.64 1.22 8.76
N ILE A 60 -11.39 1.38 7.69
CA ILE A 60 -11.67 0.34 6.72
C ILE A 60 -11.37 0.88 5.33
N GLY A 61 -10.45 0.24 4.63
CA GLY A 61 -10.30 0.35 3.19
C GLY A 61 -11.36 -0.51 2.49
N ALA A 62 -11.94 -0.01 1.42
CA ALA A 62 -12.92 -0.76 0.65
C ALA A 62 -12.66 -0.60 -0.84
N ARG A 63 -12.17 -1.67 -1.48
CA ARG A 63 -11.84 -1.70 -2.91
C ARG A 63 -12.99 -2.30 -3.72
N ALA A 64 -13.37 -1.61 -4.79
CA ALA A 64 -14.31 -2.12 -5.77
C ALA A 64 -13.74 -3.36 -6.49
N TYR A 65 -14.62 -4.29 -6.87
CA TYR A 65 -14.25 -5.43 -7.70
C TYR A 65 -14.32 -5.13 -9.20
N GLY A 66 -15.21 -4.25 -9.60
CA GLY A 66 -15.45 -3.84 -10.98
C GLY A 66 -14.99 -2.41 -11.24
N ASP A 67 -15.70 -1.72 -12.11
CA ASP A 67 -15.42 -0.35 -12.56
C ASP A 67 -16.17 0.71 -11.73
N GLU A 68 -16.68 0.31 -10.56
CA GLU A 68 -17.42 1.21 -9.68
C GLU A 68 -16.54 2.38 -9.21
N THR A 69 -17.12 3.57 -9.25
CA THR A 69 -16.49 4.82 -8.81
C THR A 69 -17.07 5.27 -7.47
N PRO A 70 -16.23 5.67 -6.52
CA PRO A 70 -14.77 5.61 -6.54
C PRO A 70 -14.25 4.17 -6.37
N LYS A 71 -13.10 3.88 -6.97
CA LYS A 71 -12.47 2.56 -6.90
C LYS A 71 -12.08 2.16 -5.48
N TYR A 72 -11.74 3.16 -4.65
CA TYR A 72 -11.42 3.00 -3.23
C TYR A 72 -12.26 3.93 -2.37
N TYR A 73 -12.76 3.39 -1.27
CA TYR A 73 -13.21 4.16 -0.11
C TYR A 73 -12.27 3.93 1.06
N THR A 74 -12.07 4.96 1.89
CA THR A 74 -11.53 4.81 3.24
C THR A 74 -12.55 5.35 4.22
N ILE A 75 -13.04 4.49 5.09
CA ILE A 75 -14.01 4.82 6.15
C ILE A 75 -13.25 4.83 7.46
N LYS A 76 -13.15 5.98 8.10
CA LYS A 76 -12.63 6.09 9.47
C LYS A 76 -13.68 5.61 10.46
N VAL A 77 -13.26 4.77 11.39
CA VAL A 77 -14.11 4.21 12.46
C VAL A 77 -13.71 4.75 13.83
N GLY A 78 -12.48 5.27 13.93
CA GLY A 78 -11.91 5.83 15.15
C GLY A 78 -11.13 7.12 14.87
N ASP A 79 -10.62 7.73 15.96
CA ASP A 79 -9.95 9.04 15.93
C ASP A 79 -8.43 8.93 15.66
N ASP A 80 -7.93 7.73 15.35
CA ASP A 80 -6.51 7.55 15.03
C ASP A 80 -6.08 8.41 13.84
N VAL A 81 -4.93 9.04 13.97
CA VAL A 81 -4.52 10.16 13.12
C VAL A 81 -3.94 9.70 11.80
N GLU A 82 -3.15 8.61 11.80
CA GLU A 82 -2.43 8.14 10.62
C GLU A 82 -3.12 6.95 9.96
N LYS A 83 -3.43 7.06 8.68
CA LYS A 83 -4.05 5.98 7.90
C LYS A 83 -2.98 5.02 7.38
N ILE A 84 -2.30 4.34 8.28
CA ILE A 84 -1.29 3.36 7.93
C ILE A 84 -1.86 1.96 8.15
N TYR A 85 -1.84 1.15 7.11
CA TYR A 85 -2.22 -0.25 7.15
C TYR A 85 -1.05 -1.12 7.62
N GLY A 86 -1.31 -2.12 8.44
CA GLY A 86 -0.30 -3.09 8.85
C GLY A 86 0.43 -2.79 10.16
N LEU A 87 0.03 -1.74 10.90
CA LEU A 87 0.67 -1.35 12.17
C LEU A 87 0.53 -2.39 13.28
N ASP A 88 -0.46 -3.25 13.18
CA ASP A 88 -0.77 -4.32 14.15
C ASP A 88 0.19 -5.51 14.09
N ARG A 89 0.92 -5.65 12.98
CA ARG A 89 1.75 -6.83 12.70
C ARG A 89 3.18 -6.52 12.28
N VAL A 90 3.57 -5.24 12.24
CA VAL A 90 4.92 -4.83 11.85
C VAL A 90 5.92 -5.08 12.98
N ASP A 91 7.05 -5.71 12.66
CA ASP A 91 8.20 -5.82 13.54
C ASP A 91 9.13 -4.63 13.32
N TYR A 92 9.18 -3.74 14.30
CA TYR A 92 9.98 -2.52 14.26
C TYR A 92 11.49 -2.77 14.40
N GLY A 93 11.91 -3.96 14.81
CA GLY A 93 13.31 -4.37 14.92
C GLY A 93 13.93 -4.82 13.60
N GLN A 94 13.11 -5.02 12.58
CA GLN A 94 13.54 -5.49 11.26
C GLN A 94 13.32 -4.41 10.19
N ARG A 95 13.82 -4.66 8.97
CA ARG A 95 13.48 -3.82 7.81
C ARG A 95 11.97 -3.77 7.61
N VAL A 96 11.44 -2.58 7.42
CA VAL A 96 10.03 -2.34 7.14
C VAL A 96 9.88 -1.79 5.72
N TYR A 97 9.16 -2.50 4.89
CA TYR A 97 8.78 -2.00 3.56
C TYR A 97 7.57 -1.07 3.70
N VAL A 98 7.71 0.14 3.18
CA VAL A 98 6.63 1.13 3.20
C VAL A 98 6.17 1.34 1.77
N VAL A 99 4.94 0.92 1.47
CA VAL A 99 4.34 0.98 0.14
C VAL A 99 3.14 1.93 0.09
N GLU A 100 2.61 2.23 -1.11
CA GLU A 100 1.41 3.07 -1.24
C GLU A 100 0.13 2.31 -0.89
N GLY A 101 -0.06 1.13 -1.46
CA GLY A 101 -1.29 0.35 -1.40
C GLY A 101 -1.27 -0.80 -0.40
N PRO A 102 -2.37 -1.01 0.36
CA PRO A 102 -2.46 -2.17 1.25
C PRO A 102 -2.28 -3.51 0.54
N ILE A 103 -2.74 -3.63 -0.71
CA ILE A 103 -2.61 -4.88 -1.48
C ILE A 103 -1.14 -5.18 -1.77
N ASP A 104 -0.36 -4.19 -2.17
CA ASP A 104 1.07 -4.35 -2.44
C ASP A 104 1.84 -4.81 -1.20
N SER A 105 1.45 -4.32 -0.02
CA SER A 105 2.06 -4.73 1.24
C SER A 105 1.84 -6.21 1.59
N LEU A 106 0.83 -6.87 1.00
CA LEU A 106 0.54 -8.28 1.28
C LEU A 106 1.57 -9.24 0.63
N PHE A 107 2.30 -8.77 -0.37
CA PHE A 107 3.34 -9.55 -1.07
C PHE A 107 4.71 -9.40 -0.44
N LEU A 108 4.86 -8.54 0.56
CA LEU A 108 6.13 -8.27 1.21
C LEU A 108 6.10 -8.76 2.66
N PRO A 109 7.21 -9.27 3.18
CA PRO A 109 7.34 -9.52 4.61
C PRO A 109 7.37 -8.18 5.34
N ASN A 110 6.93 -8.09 6.55
CA ASN A 110 7.08 -6.92 7.41
C ASN A 110 6.82 -5.58 6.70
N ALA A 111 5.62 -5.40 6.14
CA ALA A 111 5.27 -4.23 5.34
C ALA A 111 4.08 -3.46 5.90
N ILE A 112 4.11 -2.14 5.69
CA ILE A 112 3.01 -1.21 5.97
C ILE A 112 2.64 -0.43 4.72
N ALA A 113 1.40 0.08 4.65
CA ALA A 113 0.96 0.91 3.53
C ALA A 113 0.36 2.24 3.99
N VAL A 114 0.73 3.32 3.29
CA VAL A 114 0.32 4.70 3.65
C VAL A 114 -1.07 5.09 3.12
N SER A 115 -1.65 4.33 2.20
CA SER A 115 -3.06 4.46 1.74
C SER A 115 -3.46 5.87 1.31
N GLY A 116 -2.65 6.49 0.48
CA GLY A 116 -2.85 7.86 0.00
C GLY A 116 -2.44 8.94 1.00
N SER A 117 -1.77 8.57 2.09
CA SER A 117 -1.10 9.50 3.01
C SER A 117 0.35 9.74 2.57
N SER A 118 1.01 10.71 3.19
CA SER A 118 2.45 10.91 2.99
C SER A 118 3.25 9.74 3.58
N PHE A 119 4.35 9.36 2.92
CA PHE A 119 5.36 8.46 3.50
C PHE A 119 6.18 9.13 4.63
N ASP A 120 6.02 10.43 4.84
CA ASP A 120 6.71 11.20 5.87
C ASP A 120 5.75 11.52 7.03
N THR A 121 5.26 10.49 7.70
CA THR A 121 4.43 10.61 8.90
C THR A 121 5.27 10.41 10.17
N PRO A 122 4.78 10.85 11.35
CA PRO A 122 5.46 10.59 12.63
C PRO A 122 5.78 9.11 12.86
N THR A 123 4.90 8.20 12.48
CA THR A 123 5.16 6.76 12.60
C THR A 123 6.30 6.32 11.70
N ILE A 124 6.32 6.74 10.42
CA ILE A 124 7.37 6.34 9.47
C ILE A 124 8.71 7.01 9.81
N ARG A 125 8.70 8.25 10.30
CA ARG A 125 9.94 8.92 10.79
C ARG A 125 10.62 8.14 11.93
N ARG A 126 9.87 7.50 12.81
CA ARG A 126 10.44 6.63 13.86
C ARG A 126 11.09 5.38 13.29
N LEU A 127 10.71 4.98 12.08
CA LEU A 127 11.27 3.83 11.36
C LEU A 127 12.42 4.21 10.42
N LEU A 128 12.84 5.47 10.36
CA LEU A 128 13.77 6.00 9.36
C LEU A 128 14.99 5.09 9.11
N ALA A 129 15.58 4.55 10.17
CA ALA A 129 16.74 3.68 10.07
C ALA A 129 16.43 2.31 9.43
N ASN A 130 15.19 1.83 9.53
CA ASN A 130 14.78 0.51 9.09
C ASN A 130 13.77 0.55 7.93
N ALA A 131 13.22 1.73 7.60
CA ALA A 131 12.24 1.88 6.54
C ALA A 131 12.88 1.87 5.15
N THR A 132 12.31 1.09 4.26
CA THR A 132 12.56 1.20 2.82
C THR A 132 11.27 1.67 2.14
N ILE A 133 11.31 2.84 1.55
CA ILE A 133 10.17 3.39 0.81
C ILE A 133 10.14 2.77 -0.59
N VAL A 134 9.01 2.18 -0.94
CA VAL A 134 8.75 1.56 -2.24
C VAL A 134 7.52 2.22 -2.85
N MET A 135 7.76 3.22 -3.68
CA MET A 135 6.70 3.94 -4.40
C MET A 135 6.35 3.22 -5.71
N ASP A 136 5.23 3.60 -6.29
CA ASP A 136 4.85 3.16 -7.63
C ASP A 136 5.97 3.49 -8.64
N ASN A 137 6.24 2.58 -9.57
CA ASN A 137 7.27 2.71 -10.59
C ASN A 137 6.82 3.64 -11.73
N GLU A 138 6.71 4.92 -11.43
CA GLU A 138 6.26 5.94 -12.38
C GLU A 138 7.29 7.07 -12.56
N PRO A 139 8.46 6.80 -13.21
CA PRO A 139 9.55 7.79 -13.35
C PRO A 139 9.20 9.00 -14.24
N ARG A 140 8.05 8.99 -14.92
CA ARG A 140 7.51 10.12 -15.70
C ARG A 140 6.40 10.89 -14.98
N ASN A 141 5.95 10.42 -13.84
CA ASN A 141 4.93 11.09 -13.03
C ASN A 141 5.60 12.17 -12.16
N LYS A 142 5.31 13.44 -12.45
CA LYS A 142 5.92 14.59 -11.75
C LYS A 142 5.70 14.55 -10.24
N GLU A 143 4.55 14.08 -9.80
CA GLU A 143 4.23 14.01 -8.37
C GLU A 143 5.06 12.93 -7.67
N ILE A 144 5.14 11.73 -8.26
CA ILE A 144 5.96 10.63 -7.72
C ILE A 144 7.45 11.01 -7.70
N VAL A 145 7.96 11.60 -8.77
CA VAL A 145 9.36 12.07 -8.86
C VAL A 145 9.66 13.10 -7.77
N LYS A 146 8.79 14.10 -7.58
CA LYS A 146 8.94 15.12 -6.55
C LYS A 146 8.88 14.54 -5.13
N GLN A 147 7.99 13.60 -4.89
CA GLN A 147 7.88 12.94 -3.59
C GLN A 147 9.13 12.10 -3.30
N LEU A 148 9.60 11.31 -4.27
CA LEU A 148 10.78 10.47 -4.10
C LEU A 148 12.03 11.32 -3.81
N GLU A 149 12.22 12.43 -4.54
CA GLU A 149 13.29 13.40 -4.27
C GLU A 149 13.25 13.90 -2.83
N LYS A 150 12.07 14.30 -2.35
CA LYS A 150 11.86 14.73 -0.96
C LYS A 150 12.28 13.64 0.04
N TYR A 151 11.92 12.38 -0.18
CA TYR A 151 12.27 11.29 0.76
C TYR A 151 13.77 10.98 0.76
N ILE A 152 14.42 11.08 -0.39
CA ILE A 152 15.89 10.99 -0.48
C ILE A 152 16.56 12.12 0.33
N GLU A 153 16.06 13.35 0.22
CA GLU A 153 16.58 14.49 0.99
C GLU A 153 16.38 14.34 2.49
N LEU A 154 15.26 13.72 2.90
CA LEU A 154 14.97 13.40 4.31
C LEU A 154 15.80 12.20 4.84
N GLY A 155 16.60 11.55 4.00
CA GLY A 155 17.50 10.48 4.40
C GLY A 155 16.87 9.08 4.43
N TYR A 156 15.69 8.89 3.86
CA TYR A 156 15.10 7.56 3.74
C TYR A 156 15.86 6.67 2.75
N SER A 157 15.86 5.37 3.02
CA SER A 157 16.18 4.37 2.00
C SER A 157 15.01 4.27 1.03
N VAL A 158 15.27 4.32 -0.27
CA VAL A 158 14.24 4.32 -1.31
C VAL A 158 14.55 3.26 -2.36
N CYS A 159 13.50 2.56 -2.80
CA CYS A 159 13.60 1.65 -3.94
C CYS A 159 13.37 2.42 -5.23
N MET A 160 14.22 2.19 -6.23
CA MET A 160 14.07 2.71 -7.59
C MET A 160 14.20 1.54 -8.56
N PHE A 161 13.08 1.09 -9.11
CA PHE A 161 13.05 -0.04 -10.02
C PHE A 161 13.84 0.25 -11.31
N PRO A 162 14.56 -0.75 -11.85
CA PRO A 162 15.30 -0.58 -13.10
C PRO A 162 14.37 -0.45 -14.32
N ASP A 163 14.88 0.12 -15.41
CA ASP A 163 14.13 0.34 -16.67
C ASP A 163 13.60 -0.98 -17.30
N THR A 164 14.10 -2.13 -16.88
CA THR A 164 13.62 -3.45 -17.30
C THR A 164 12.27 -3.83 -16.68
N VAL A 165 11.84 -3.15 -15.63
CA VAL A 165 10.54 -3.35 -14.98
C VAL A 165 9.55 -2.36 -15.58
N ALA A 166 8.61 -2.90 -16.36
CA ALA A 166 7.58 -2.10 -17.03
C ALA A 166 6.33 -1.88 -16.17
N GLN A 167 6.11 -2.73 -15.18
CA GLN A 167 4.93 -2.71 -14.32
C GLN A 167 4.99 -1.54 -13.35
N LYS A 168 3.82 -0.98 -13.06
CA LYS A 168 3.66 0.20 -12.23
C LYS A 168 3.81 -0.10 -10.73
N ASP A 169 3.19 -1.15 -10.25
CA ASP A 169 3.13 -1.52 -8.84
C ASP A 169 3.44 -3.00 -8.61
N ILE A 170 3.61 -3.38 -7.36
CA ILE A 170 3.98 -4.76 -6.97
C ILE A 170 2.91 -5.75 -7.43
N ASN A 171 1.61 -5.41 -7.29
CA ASN A 171 0.56 -6.32 -7.73
C ASN A 171 0.58 -6.53 -9.25
N GLU A 172 0.87 -5.51 -10.04
CA GLU A 172 1.07 -5.65 -11.49
C GLU A 172 2.32 -6.48 -11.84
N MET A 173 3.40 -6.35 -11.08
CA MET A 173 4.61 -7.18 -11.26
C MET A 173 4.28 -8.67 -11.09
N ILE A 174 3.42 -9.02 -10.12
CA ILE A 174 2.95 -10.39 -9.91
C ILE A 174 1.98 -10.84 -11.00
N LEU A 175 0.99 -10.00 -11.33
CA LEU A 175 -0.10 -10.39 -12.25
C LEU A 175 0.34 -10.44 -13.71
N HIS A 176 1.09 -9.44 -14.14
CA HIS A 176 1.44 -9.20 -15.53
C HIS A 176 2.94 -9.39 -15.81
N GLY A 177 3.78 -9.18 -14.80
CA GLY A 177 5.21 -9.44 -14.87
C GLY A 177 5.58 -10.91 -14.62
N GLY A 178 4.67 -11.68 -14.00
CA GLY A 178 4.90 -13.10 -13.69
C GLY A 178 5.91 -13.33 -12.57
N MET A 179 6.29 -12.30 -11.82
CA MET A 179 7.26 -12.38 -10.73
C MET A 179 6.64 -13.05 -9.50
N SER A 180 7.45 -13.80 -8.77
CA SER A 180 7.10 -14.32 -7.45
C SER A 180 7.31 -13.24 -6.36
N PRO A 181 6.71 -13.36 -5.17
CA PRO A 181 7.00 -12.47 -4.05
C PRO A 181 8.49 -12.43 -3.69
N GLU A 182 9.20 -13.55 -3.76
CA GLU A 182 10.62 -13.66 -3.46
C GLU A 182 11.46 -12.87 -4.46
N GLU A 183 11.15 -12.98 -5.76
CA GLU A 183 11.82 -12.20 -6.81
C GLU A 183 11.59 -10.70 -6.64
N ILE A 184 10.40 -10.29 -6.20
CA ILE A 184 10.09 -8.88 -5.90
C ILE A 184 10.89 -8.37 -4.70
N ILE A 185 11.01 -9.17 -3.64
CA ILE A 185 11.81 -8.82 -2.46
C ILE A 185 13.27 -8.64 -2.85
N GLU A 186 13.82 -9.56 -3.64
CA GLU A 186 15.19 -9.47 -4.15
C GLU A 186 15.37 -8.23 -5.04
N LEU A 187 14.42 -7.97 -5.93
CA LEU A 187 14.43 -6.79 -6.80
C LEU A 187 14.42 -5.50 -6.00
N ILE A 188 13.56 -5.39 -4.97
CA ILE A 188 13.51 -4.22 -4.08
C ILE A 188 14.83 -4.08 -3.33
N ASN A 189 15.35 -5.16 -2.75
CA ASN A 189 16.58 -5.13 -1.96
C ASN A 189 17.78 -4.71 -2.79
N THR A 190 17.88 -5.21 -4.01
CA THR A 190 18.99 -4.90 -4.95
C THR A 190 18.92 -3.45 -5.46
N ASN A 191 17.70 -2.87 -5.54
CA ASN A 191 17.48 -1.53 -6.07
C ASN A 191 17.09 -0.52 -4.97
N THR A 192 17.45 -0.78 -3.72
CA THR A 192 17.27 0.14 -2.60
C THR A 192 18.55 0.91 -2.34
N TYR A 193 18.45 2.23 -2.34
CA TYR A 193 19.56 3.15 -2.20
C TYR A 193 19.31 4.16 -1.08
N THR A 194 20.37 4.71 -0.51
CA THR A 194 20.31 5.74 0.53
C THR A 194 21.39 6.83 0.32
N GLY A 195 21.20 7.99 0.89
CA GLY A 195 22.18 9.09 0.90
C GLY A 195 22.62 9.51 -0.52
N MET A 196 23.93 9.58 -0.75
CA MET A 196 24.50 10.03 -2.03
C MET A 196 24.20 9.06 -3.17
N GLU A 197 24.20 7.76 -2.88
CA GLU A 197 23.88 6.72 -3.88
C GLU A 197 22.44 6.85 -4.36
N ALA A 198 21.49 7.14 -3.46
CA ALA A 198 20.10 7.41 -3.83
C ALA A 198 19.99 8.63 -4.74
N LYS A 199 20.70 9.72 -4.46
CA LYS A 199 20.74 10.94 -5.31
C LYS A 199 21.26 10.64 -6.73
N LEU A 200 22.31 9.84 -6.82
CA LEU A 200 22.91 9.46 -8.11
C LEU A 200 21.95 8.58 -8.92
N ASN A 201 21.37 7.55 -8.31
CA ASN A 201 20.44 6.65 -8.99
C ASN A 201 19.13 7.37 -9.33
N PHE A 202 18.64 8.28 -8.48
CA PHE A 202 17.48 9.11 -8.77
C PHE A 202 17.65 9.97 -10.03
N SER A 203 18.83 10.56 -10.24
CA SER A 203 19.10 11.33 -11.46
C SER A 203 19.01 10.52 -12.75
N ARG A 204 19.22 9.20 -12.67
CA ARG A 204 19.10 8.27 -13.80
C ARG A 204 17.68 7.70 -13.92
N TRP A 205 17.03 7.46 -12.77
CA TRP A 205 15.69 6.86 -12.71
C TRP A 205 14.60 7.81 -13.21
N ARG A 206 14.63 9.11 -12.80
CA ARG A 206 13.66 10.09 -13.27
C ARG A 206 13.75 10.32 -14.78
N LYS A 207 12.59 10.41 -15.45
CA LYS A 207 12.49 10.60 -16.91
C LYS A 207 11.74 11.89 -17.29
N ILE A 208 11.83 12.91 -16.42
CA ILE A 208 11.25 14.25 -16.61
C ILE A 208 12.32 15.31 -16.34
#